data_b39360544858b692ddb5647bf4fd73dd
#
_entry.id   b39360544858b692ddb5647bf4fd73dd
#
_cell.length_a   1.000
_cell.length_b   1.000
_cell.length_c   1.000
_cell.angle_alpha   90.00
_cell.angle_beta   90.00
_cell.angle_gamma   90.00
#
_symmetry.space_group_name_H-M   'P 1'
#
loop_
_entity.id
_entity.type
_entity.pdbx_description
1 polymer ?
#
loop_
_entity_poly.entity_id
_entity_poly.type
_entity_poly.pdbx_seq_one_letter_code
_entity_poly.pdbx_strand_id
1 'polypeptide(L)'
;MPNIKSAIKRVKVNEKANLANTHAKSVMRSTVKKAEVALATGADNAQELVLAASKALDKAATKGLIHKNAASRKKSRLAKKA
;
A
#
# COMPACT_ATOMS: atom_id res chain seq x y z
N MET A 1 -26.92 15.49 -25.82
CA MET A 1 -25.77 15.99 -25.08
C MET A 1 -24.65 14.97 -25.08
N PRO A 2 -23.50 15.28 -25.71
CA PRO A 2 -22.40 14.34 -25.77
C PRO A 2 -21.73 14.02 -24.40
N ASN A 3 -21.98 14.88 -23.41
CA ASN A 3 -21.32 14.77 -22.11
C ASN A 3 -21.83 13.65 -21.23
N ILE A 4 -23.01 13.10 -21.50
CA ILE A 4 -23.60 12.04 -20.67
C ILE A 4 -22.84 10.73 -20.83
N LYS A 5 -22.53 10.35 -22.07
CA LYS A 5 -21.79 9.12 -22.36
C LYS A 5 -20.37 9.17 -21.80
N SER A 6 -19.73 10.34 -21.91
CA SER A 6 -18.39 10.56 -21.34
C SER A 6 -18.40 10.47 -19.82
N ALA A 7 -19.42 11.03 -19.16
CA ALA A 7 -19.57 10.99 -17.72
C ALA A 7 -19.78 9.55 -17.22
N ILE A 8 -20.60 8.76 -17.90
CA ILE A 8 -20.85 7.35 -17.56
C ILE A 8 -19.54 6.54 -17.69
N LYS A 9 -18.81 6.77 -18.77
CA LYS A 9 -17.52 6.10 -18.99
C LYS A 9 -16.52 6.43 -17.89
N ARG A 10 -16.44 7.71 -17.48
CA ARG A 10 -15.56 8.14 -16.38
C ARG A 10 -15.94 7.51 -15.06
N VAL A 11 -17.23 7.43 -14.75
CA VAL A 11 -17.72 6.81 -13.53
C VAL A 11 -17.30 5.34 -13.48
N LYS A 12 -17.50 4.60 -14.58
CA LYS A 12 -17.09 3.18 -14.64
C LYS A 12 -15.60 3.01 -14.49
N VAL A 13 -14.79 3.85 -15.15
CA VAL A 13 -13.33 3.81 -15.04
C VAL A 13 -12.89 4.15 -13.62
N ASN A 14 -13.49 5.17 -13.01
CA ASN A 14 -13.18 5.57 -11.65
C ASN A 14 -13.55 4.50 -10.62
N GLU A 15 -14.69 3.84 -10.78
CA GLU A 15 -15.10 2.74 -9.89
C GLU A 15 -14.10 1.59 -9.98
N LYS A 16 -13.70 1.21 -11.18
CA LYS A 16 -12.72 0.16 -11.40
C LYS A 16 -11.37 0.52 -10.79
N ALA A 17 -10.93 1.77 -10.98
CA ALA A 17 -9.68 2.27 -10.40
C ALA A 17 -9.75 2.30 -8.86
N ASN A 18 -10.88 2.73 -8.30
CA ASN A 18 -11.08 2.77 -6.85
C ASN A 18 -11.04 1.37 -6.23
N LEU A 19 -11.66 0.38 -6.88
CA LEU A 19 -11.62 -1.01 -6.41
C LEU A 19 -10.19 -1.55 -6.43
N ALA A 20 -9.46 -1.32 -7.53
CA ALA A 20 -8.07 -1.74 -7.64
C ALA A 20 -7.19 -1.06 -6.59
N ASN A 21 -7.39 0.24 -6.36
CA ASN A 21 -6.63 1.01 -5.38
C ASN A 21 -6.95 0.56 -3.95
N THR A 22 -8.22 0.29 -3.64
CA THR A 22 -8.63 -0.23 -2.34
C THR A 22 -7.99 -1.57 -2.06
N HIS A 23 -8.00 -2.46 -3.05
CA HIS A 23 -7.36 -3.77 -2.94
C HIS A 23 -5.84 -3.63 -2.71
N ALA A 24 -5.18 -2.79 -3.50
CA ALA A 24 -3.74 -2.56 -3.36
C ALA A 24 -3.38 -1.99 -1.99
N LYS A 25 -4.17 -1.05 -1.47
CA LYS A 25 -3.99 -0.51 -0.12
C LYS A 25 -4.18 -1.58 0.95
N SER A 26 -5.19 -2.44 0.80
CA SER A 26 -5.43 -3.54 1.74
C SER A 26 -4.26 -4.51 1.78
N VAL A 27 -3.72 -4.89 0.63
CA VAL A 27 -2.56 -5.78 0.53
C VAL A 27 -1.35 -5.12 1.20
N MET A 28 -1.10 -3.84 0.92
CA MET A 28 0.00 -3.08 1.53
C MET A 28 -0.13 -3.05 3.05
N ARG A 29 -1.29 -2.70 3.57
CA ARG A 29 -1.54 -2.62 5.01
C ARG A 29 -1.36 -3.97 5.68
N SER A 30 -1.85 -5.04 5.05
CA SER A 30 -1.68 -6.40 5.57
C SER A 30 -0.21 -6.80 5.65
N THR A 31 0.57 -6.49 4.61
CA THR A 31 2.00 -6.78 4.57
C THR A 31 2.75 -6.02 5.68
N VAL A 32 2.45 -4.73 5.85
CA VAL A 32 3.05 -3.90 6.89
C VAL A 32 2.69 -4.43 8.29
N LYS A 33 1.42 -4.78 8.50
CA LYS A 33 0.96 -5.31 9.77
C LYS A 33 1.63 -6.63 10.11
N LYS A 34 1.79 -7.52 9.14
CA LYS A 34 2.51 -8.78 9.33
C LYS A 34 3.97 -8.53 9.76
N ALA A 35 4.62 -7.55 9.14
CA ALA A 35 5.98 -7.18 9.52
C ALA A 35 6.04 -6.65 10.95
N GLU A 36 5.11 -5.77 11.33
CA GLU A 36 5.03 -5.22 12.68
C GLU A 36 4.80 -6.30 13.73
N VAL A 37 3.90 -7.23 13.47
CA VAL A 37 3.62 -8.36 14.37
C VAL A 37 4.85 -9.27 14.50
N ALA A 38 5.50 -9.55 13.38
CA ALA A 38 6.71 -10.38 13.39
C ALA A 38 7.83 -9.74 14.21
N LEU A 39 8.02 -8.42 14.11
CA LEU A 39 8.99 -7.70 14.91
C LEU A 39 8.63 -7.70 16.39
N ALA A 40 7.35 -7.54 16.72
CA ALA A 40 6.88 -7.55 18.09
C ALA A 40 7.01 -8.92 18.76
N THR A 41 6.80 -10.00 18.00
CA THR A 41 6.90 -11.37 18.51
C THR A 41 8.30 -11.97 18.40
N GLY A 42 9.22 -11.27 17.72
CA GLY A 42 10.58 -11.79 17.52
C GLY A 42 10.66 -12.96 16.55
N ALA A 43 9.76 -13.01 15.56
CA ALA A 43 9.75 -14.11 14.61
C ALA A 43 11.03 -14.16 13.78
N ASP A 44 11.49 -15.37 13.43
CA ASP A 44 12.73 -15.57 12.68
C ASP A 44 12.68 -14.93 11.28
N ASN A 45 11.48 -14.84 10.68
CA ASN A 45 11.29 -14.26 9.36
C ASN A 45 10.94 -12.77 9.38
N ALA A 46 11.14 -12.10 10.53
CA ALA A 46 10.78 -10.69 10.68
C ALA A 46 11.51 -9.80 9.65
N GLN A 47 12.80 -10.05 9.41
CA GLN A 47 13.57 -9.27 8.43
C GLN A 47 13.04 -9.44 7.01
N GLU A 48 12.66 -10.65 6.63
CA GLU A 48 12.04 -10.89 5.31
C GLU A 48 10.72 -10.17 5.17
N LEU A 49 9.90 -10.17 6.22
CA LEU A 49 8.63 -9.47 6.24
C LEU A 49 8.82 -7.95 6.18
N VAL A 50 9.85 -7.43 6.86
CA VAL A 50 10.20 -6.00 6.78
C VAL A 50 10.60 -5.62 5.37
N LEU A 51 11.39 -6.43 4.69
CA LEU A 51 11.77 -6.19 3.30
C LEU A 51 10.55 -6.20 2.39
N ALA A 52 9.65 -7.17 2.56
CA ALA A 52 8.41 -7.25 1.79
C ALA A 52 7.53 -6.03 2.04
N ALA A 53 7.42 -5.57 3.29
CA ALA A 53 6.67 -4.38 3.65
C ALA A 53 7.28 -3.13 3.01
N SER A 54 8.60 -2.99 3.03
CA SER A 54 9.29 -1.86 2.40
C SER A 54 9.03 -1.82 0.91
N LYS A 55 9.09 -2.95 0.23
CA LYS A 55 8.78 -3.05 -1.20
C LYS A 55 7.32 -2.67 -1.48
N ALA A 56 6.40 -3.14 -0.64
CA ALA A 56 4.97 -2.82 -0.78
C ALA A 56 4.73 -1.32 -0.61
N LEU A 57 5.39 -0.69 0.36
CA LEU A 57 5.28 0.75 0.60
C LEU A 57 5.85 1.55 -0.58
N ASP A 58 6.99 1.14 -1.13
CA ASP A 58 7.59 1.79 -2.29
C ASP A 58 6.68 1.68 -3.52
N LYS A 59 6.10 0.52 -3.78
CA LYS A 59 5.16 0.33 -4.88
C LYS A 59 3.92 1.20 -4.70
N ALA A 60 3.38 1.26 -3.48
CA ALA A 60 2.22 2.09 -3.18
C ALA A 60 2.52 3.58 -3.41
N ALA A 61 3.69 4.05 -3.00
CA ALA A 61 4.12 5.43 -3.23
C ALA A 61 4.29 5.72 -4.72
N THR A 62 4.88 4.79 -5.48
CA THR A 62 5.06 4.92 -6.92
C THR A 62 3.73 5.00 -7.66
N LYS A 63 2.74 4.23 -7.23
CA LYS A 63 1.39 4.24 -7.80
C LYS A 63 0.54 5.42 -7.33
N GLY A 64 1.04 6.22 -6.39
CA GLY A 64 0.31 7.36 -5.84
C GLY A 64 -0.78 6.99 -4.83
N LEU A 65 -0.77 5.77 -4.32
CA LEU A 65 -1.73 5.33 -3.30
C LEU A 65 -1.47 5.98 -1.96
N ILE A 66 -0.20 6.21 -1.64
CA ILE A 66 0.24 6.93 -0.45
C ILE A 66 1.31 7.94 -0.85
N HIS A 67 1.48 8.98 -0.05
CA HIS A 67 2.54 9.96 -0.29
C HIS A 67 3.89 9.35 0.04
N LYS A 68 4.92 9.71 -0.73
CA LYS A 68 6.29 9.22 -0.53
C LYS A 68 6.81 9.47 0.89
N ASN A 69 6.41 10.57 1.51
CA ASN A 69 6.81 10.90 2.88
C ASN A 69 6.21 9.92 3.89
N ALA A 70 4.95 9.51 3.69
CA ALA A 70 4.31 8.52 4.53
C ALA A 70 5.00 7.16 4.40
N ALA A 71 5.34 6.77 3.17
CA ALA A 71 6.08 5.53 2.91
C ALA A 71 7.44 5.55 3.63
N SER A 72 8.17 6.65 3.52
CA SER A 72 9.48 6.82 4.18
C SER A 72 9.37 6.71 5.69
N ARG A 73 8.35 7.33 6.29
CA ARG A 73 8.12 7.27 7.73
C ARG A 73 7.86 5.84 8.20
N LYS A 74 7.01 5.11 7.50
CA LYS A 74 6.69 3.72 7.85
C LYS A 74 7.89 2.82 7.68
N LYS A 75 8.65 2.98 6.59
CA LYS A 75 9.88 2.24 6.38
C LYS A 75 10.89 2.50 7.50
N SER A 76 11.06 3.75 7.90
CA SER A 76 11.96 4.11 8.99
C SER A 76 11.53 3.47 10.32
N ARG A 77 10.23 3.48 10.62
CA ARG A 77 9.71 2.86 11.84
C ARG A 77 9.98 1.36 11.85
N LEU A 78 9.75 0.68 10.72
CA LEU A 78 10.01 -0.75 10.61
C LEU A 78 11.51 -1.05 10.78
N ALA A 79 12.37 -0.24 10.16
CA ALA A 79 13.81 -0.40 10.27
C ALA A 79 14.31 -0.22 11.70
N LYS A 80 13.74 0.74 12.44
CA LYS A 80 14.11 0.95 13.85
C LYS A 80 13.72 -0.20 14.76
N LYS A 81 12.60 -0.86 14.46
CA LYS A 81 12.13 -2.01 15.23
C LYS A 81 12.91 -3.29 14.89
N ALA A 82 13.44 -3.32 13.70
CA ALA A 82 14.27 -4.43 13.26
C ALA A 82 15.67 -4.34 13.86
#